data_2b61146cf5bf8771df20e2755611bce4
#
_entry.id   2b61146cf5bf8771df20e2755611bce4
#
_cell.length_a   1.000
_cell.length_b   1.000
_cell.length_c   1.000
_cell.angle_alpha   90.00
_cell.angle_beta   90.00
_cell.angle_gamma   90.00
#
_symmetry.space_group_name_H-M   'P 1'
#
loop_
_entity.id
_entity.type
_entity.pdbx_description
1 polymer ?
#
loop_
_entity_poly.entity_id
_entity_poly.type
_entity_poly.pdbx_seq_one_letter_code
_entity_poly.pdbx_strand_id
1 'polypeptide(L)'
;MSYVIHPLLLGKQTFNKGMMTYFMDYDKKIWIPNVSWLINTGDSDILVDTGIASHDIVRYLFGNTYQDYQTIEEALEKKGSSPERIEIIVQTHLHYDHCGNNKLFPNAKVIIQSREIDFAENPHPVFQGSYNLAYFEKSNFEIIDGEKEIFPGIRVIPVPGHSPGVQAVLVDLENKRAALTGFCSILENFEPPEKIRRVWPVIPIGISVNSLEAYDSMLKLKAVADLIIPMHSMEFAERDMIF
;
A
#
# COMPACT_ATOMS: atom_id res chain seq x y z
N MET A 1 -14.61 16.24 -11.48
CA MET A 1 -14.08 15.06 -12.21
C MET A 1 -14.29 13.88 -11.28
N SER A 2 -14.75 12.75 -11.79
CA SER A 2 -14.95 11.55 -10.97
C SER A 2 -13.82 10.58 -11.29
N TYR A 3 -12.98 10.23 -10.32
CA TYR A 3 -11.92 9.25 -10.46
C TYR A 3 -12.44 7.84 -10.20
N VAL A 4 -11.78 6.86 -10.79
CA VAL A 4 -12.03 5.44 -10.56
C VAL A 4 -10.73 4.79 -10.11
N ILE A 5 -10.80 4.01 -9.04
CA ILE A 5 -9.67 3.22 -8.55
C ILE A 5 -9.87 1.77 -9.00
N HIS A 6 -8.93 1.22 -9.73
CA HIS A 6 -8.91 -0.17 -10.16
C HIS A 6 -7.89 -0.96 -9.33
N PRO A 7 -8.32 -1.95 -8.55
CA PRO A 7 -7.38 -2.91 -7.96
C PRO A 7 -6.71 -3.73 -9.06
N LEU A 8 -5.40 -3.82 -9.02
CA LEU A 8 -4.58 -4.70 -9.86
C LEU A 8 -4.11 -5.86 -9.00
N LEU A 9 -4.96 -6.87 -8.83
CA LEU A 9 -4.64 -8.04 -8.01
C LEU A 9 -3.65 -8.94 -8.75
N LEU A 10 -2.40 -8.96 -8.28
CA LEU A 10 -1.28 -9.69 -8.89
C LEU A 10 -1.16 -11.11 -8.35
N GLY A 11 -1.58 -11.33 -7.12
CA GLY A 11 -1.54 -12.60 -6.44
C GLY A 11 -2.03 -12.48 -5.00
N LYS A 12 -1.84 -13.54 -4.23
CA LYS A 12 -2.11 -13.53 -2.78
C LYS A 12 -1.13 -14.41 -2.03
N GLN A 13 -0.99 -14.16 -0.76
CA GLN A 13 -0.12 -14.93 0.13
C GLN A 13 -0.78 -15.19 1.48
N THR A 14 -0.36 -16.30 2.13
CA THR A 14 -0.79 -16.55 3.50
C THR A 14 0.06 -15.74 4.46
N PHE A 15 -0.57 -15.18 5.47
CA PHE A 15 0.13 -14.45 6.53
C PHE A 15 -0.44 -14.84 7.89
N ASN A 16 0.40 -14.80 8.93
CA ASN A 16 -0.09 -14.90 10.30
C ASN A 16 -0.91 -13.65 10.62
N LYS A 17 -2.15 -13.82 11.10
CA LYS A 17 -3.06 -12.69 11.33
C LYS A 17 -2.52 -11.71 12.35
N GLY A 18 -1.76 -12.17 13.35
CA GLY A 18 -1.11 -11.31 14.34
C GLY A 18 -0.08 -10.34 13.76
N MET A 19 0.41 -10.59 12.53
CA MET A 19 1.25 -9.64 11.79
C MET A 19 0.44 -8.49 11.18
N MET A 20 -0.87 -8.68 10.97
CA MET A 20 -1.80 -7.65 10.50
C MET A 20 -2.47 -6.92 11.67
N THR A 21 -2.79 -7.66 12.75
CA THR A 21 -3.56 -7.17 13.89
C THR A 21 -2.76 -7.28 15.18
N TYR A 22 -2.44 -6.14 15.78
CA TYR A 22 -1.59 -6.05 16.98
C TYR A 22 -2.10 -6.94 18.13
N PHE A 23 -1.27 -7.89 18.54
CA PHE A 23 -1.53 -8.86 19.62
C PHE A 23 -2.78 -9.75 19.46
N MET A 24 -3.32 -9.91 18.24
CA MET A 24 -4.54 -10.71 18.04
C MET A 24 -4.32 -11.86 17.09
N ASP A 25 -4.92 -13.02 17.41
CA ASP A 25 -5.06 -14.17 16.51
C ASP A 25 -3.72 -14.68 15.90
N TYR A 26 -2.66 -14.78 16.70
CA TYR A 26 -1.34 -15.27 16.25
C TYR A 26 -1.35 -16.73 15.77
N ASP A 27 -2.37 -17.49 16.14
CA ASP A 27 -2.57 -18.88 15.71
C ASP A 27 -3.29 -19.01 14.37
N LYS A 28 -3.81 -17.89 13.82
CA LYS A 28 -4.58 -17.90 12.57
C LYS A 28 -3.72 -17.46 11.39
N LYS A 29 -3.83 -18.20 10.30
CA LYS A 29 -3.34 -17.77 8.99
C LYS A 29 -4.50 -17.23 8.16
N ILE A 30 -4.25 -16.11 7.47
CA ILE A 30 -5.19 -15.46 6.56
C ILE A 30 -4.53 -15.27 5.19
N TRP A 31 -5.33 -15.15 4.16
CA TRP A 31 -4.87 -14.71 2.84
C TRP A 31 -4.89 -13.18 2.79
N ILE A 32 -3.80 -12.61 2.28
CA ILE A 32 -3.70 -11.19 1.98
C ILE A 32 -3.32 -11.01 0.50
N PRO A 33 -3.82 -9.97 -0.18
CA PRO A 33 -3.49 -9.73 -1.57
C PRO A 33 -2.09 -9.16 -1.72
N ASN A 34 -1.48 -9.43 -2.88
CA ASN A 34 -0.45 -8.61 -3.48
C ASN A 34 -1.13 -7.79 -4.58
N VAL A 35 -1.26 -6.49 -4.37
CA VAL A 35 -2.09 -5.59 -5.17
C VAL A 35 -1.42 -4.26 -5.39
N SER A 36 -1.53 -3.73 -6.61
CA SER A 36 -1.28 -2.34 -6.95
C SER A 36 -2.62 -1.66 -7.26
N TRP A 37 -2.66 -0.34 -7.26
CA TRP A 37 -3.90 0.39 -7.47
C TRP A 37 -3.72 1.38 -8.61
N LEU A 38 -4.52 1.22 -9.66
CA LEU A 38 -4.54 2.15 -10.79
C LEU A 38 -5.64 3.18 -10.57
N ILE A 39 -5.27 4.45 -10.55
CA ILE A 39 -6.22 5.56 -10.51
C ILE A 39 -6.28 6.15 -11.92
N ASN A 40 -7.41 5.94 -12.58
CA ASN A 40 -7.66 6.53 -13.88
C ASN A 40 -8.23 7.94 -13.71
N THR A 41 -7.54 8.93 -14.28
CA THR A 41 -7.93 10.34 -14.22
C THR A 41 -8.61 10.84 -15.50
N GLY A 42 -8.72 9.97 -16.50
CA GLY A 42 -9.18 10.32 -17.86
C GLY A 42 -8.03 10.78 -18.77
N ASP A 43 -7.19 11.69 -18.28
CA ASP A 43 -6.07 12.24 -19.08
C ASP A 43 -4.77 11.46 -18.87
N SER A 44 -4.53 10.94 -17.67
CA SER A 44 -3.36 10.13 -17.32
C SER A 44 -3.71 9.03 -16.32
N ASP A 45 -2.79 8.08 -16.17
CA ASP A 45 -2.89 6.98 -15.24
C ASP A 45 -1.88 7.17 -14.10
N ILE A 46 -2.37 7.11 -12.86
CA ILE A 46 -1.53 7.16 -11.65
C ILE A 46 -1.54 5.77 -11.02
N LEU A 47 -0.36 5.24 -10.73
CA LEU A 47 -0.22 3.95 -10.07
C LEU A 47 0.14 4.16 -8.60
N VAL A 48 -0.49 3.43 -7.70
CA VAL A 48 -0.13 3.38 -6.28
C VAL A 48 0.49 2.03 -6.00
N ASP A 49 1.77 2.03 -5.68
CA ASP A 49 2.66 0.88 -5.54
C ASP A 49 2.80 0.03 -6.82
N THR A 50 3.78 -0.85 -6.87
CA THR A 50 4.06 -1.70 -8.04
C THR A 50 4.03 -3.20 -7.73
N GLY A 51 3.71 -3.56 -6.49
CA GLY A 51 3.63 -4.95 -6.06
C GLY A 51 4.98 -5.65 -5.90
N ILE A 52 4.94 -6.96 -5.72
CA ILE A 52 6.11 -7.82 -5.48
C ILE A 52 6.77 -8.24 -6.80
N ALA A 53 8.11 -8.20 -6.86
CA ALA A 53 8.87 -8.69 -8.03
C ALA A 53 9.08 -10.21 -8.01
N SER A 54 9.19 -10.80 -6.83
CA SER A 54 9.46 -12.23 -6.66
C SER A 54 8.86 -12.75 -5.36
N HIS A 55 7.98 -13.71 -5.46
CA HIS A 55 7.38 -14.36 -4.30
C HIS A 55 8.34 -15.28 -3.53
N ASP A 56 9.52 -15.57 -4.06
CA ASP A 56 10.54 -16.35 -3.36
C ASP A 56 10.99 -15.69 -2.05
N ILE A 57 10.97 -14.35 -1.99
CA ILE A 57 11.27 -13.60 -0.77
C ILE A 57 10.27 -13.96 0.35
N VAL A 58 8.99 -14.04 0.03
CA VAL A 58 7.93 -14.38 0.98
C VAL A 58 8.12 -15.79 1.54
N ARG A 59 8.46 -16.75 0.68
CA ARG A 59 8.76 -18.12 1.10
C ARG A 59 10.00 -18.18 1.99
N TYR A 60 11.05 -17.47 1.60
CA TYR A 60 12.30 -17.45 2.35
C TYR A 60 12.17 -16.82 3.74
N LEU A 61 11.52 -15.65 3.82
CA LEU A 61 11.44 -14.89 5.08
C LEU A 61 10.36 -15.42 6.04
N PHE A 62 9.24 -15.88 5.51
CA PHE A 62 8.05 -16.17 6.33
C PHE A 62 7.53 -17.59 6.19
N GLY A 63 8.05 -18.40 5.24
CA GLY A 63 7.54 -19.73 4.97
C GLY A 63 6.08 -19.73 4.51
N ASN A 64 5.62 -18.64 3.89
CA ASN A 64 4.25 -18.45 3.47
C ASN A 64 3.95 -19.13 2.14
N THR A 65 2.69 -19.53 1.93
CA THR A 65 2.20 -19.98 0.62
C THR A 65 1.87 -18.74 -0.21
N TYR A 66 2.30 -18.74 -1.46
CA TYR A 66 2.02 -17.68 -2.44
C TYR A 66 1.28 -18.26 -3.66
N GLN A 67 0.36 -17.49 -4.23
CA GLN A 67 -0.34 -17.81 -5.47
C GLN A 67 -0.25 -16.63 -6.41
N ASP A 68 0.44 -16.81 -7.55
CA ASP A 68 0.45 -15.85 -8.65
C ASP A 68 -0.86 -15.91 -9.43
N TYR A 69 -1.35 -14.75 -9.86
CA TYR A 69 -2.49 -14.63 -10.76
C TYR A 69 -2.09 -14.04 -12.11
N GLN A 70 -1.29 -12.98 -12.10
CA GLN A 70 -0.85 -12.25 -13.29
C GLN A 70 0.32 -11.33 -12.97
N THR A 71 1.04 -10.91 -13.99
CA THR A 71 2.04 -9.82 -13.88
C THR A 71 1.36 -8.46 -13.78
N ILE A 72 2.11 -7.42 -13.39
CA ILE A 72 1.57 -6.05 -13.34
C ILE A 72 1.26 -5.52 -14.74
N GLU A 73 2.07 -5.89 -15.74
CA GLU A 73 1.84 -5.52 -17.14
C GLU A 73 0.52 -6.11 -17.66
N GLU A 74 0.27 -7.41 -17.42
CA GLU A 74 -1.00 -8.07 -17.78
C GLU A 74 -2.20 -7.44 -17.06
N ALA A 75 -2.02 -7.03 -15.81
CA ALA A 75 -3.06 -6.39 -15.02
C ALA A 75 -3.40 -4.98 -15.56
N LEU A 76 -2.39 -4.20 -15.95
CA LEU A 76 -2.55 -2.91 -16.58
C LEU A 76 -3.23 -3.03 -17.95
N GLU A 77 -2.80 -3.99 -18.78
CA GLU A 77 -3.39 -4.23 -20.11
C GLU A 77 -4.89 -4.52 -20.02
N LYS A 78 -5.32 -5.34 -19.05
CA LYS A 78 -6.76 -5.63 -18.80
C LYS A 78 -7.57 -4.38 -18.42
N LYS A 79 -6.92 -3.32 -17.95
CA LYS A 79 -7.54 -2.03 -17.64
C LYS A 79 -7.31 -0.97 -18.71
N GLY A 80 -6.76 -1.37 -19.89
CA GLY A 80 -6.51 -0.51 -21.02
C GLY A 80 -5.32 0.45 -20.82
N SER A 81 -4.41 0.10 -19.90
CA SER A 81 -3.19 0.84 -19.61
C SER A 81 -1.93 0.02 -19.92
N SER A 82 -0.74 0.60 -19.73
CA SER A 82 0.55 -0.08 -19.86
C SER A 82 1.60 0.63 -19.01
N PRO A 83 2.76 -0.02 -18.75
CA PRO A 83 3.84 0.61 -18.00
C PRO A 83 4.33 1.94 -18.60
N GLU A 84 4.31 2.08 -19.92
CA GLU A 84 4.77 3.29 -20.62
C GLU A 84 3.82 4.47 -20.45
N ARG A 85 2.54 4.21 -20.16
CA ARG A 85 1.51 5.22 -19.91
C ARG A 85 1.50 5.73 -18.47
N ILE A 86 2.16 5.04 -17.55
CA ILE A 86 2.25 5.46 -16.15
C ILE A 86 3.30 6.56 -16.04
N GLU A 87 2.86 7.78 -15.80
CA GLU A 87 3.72 8.95 -15.61
C GLU A 87 4.00 9.23 -14.13
N ILE A 88 3.11 8.79 -13.24
CA ILE A 88 3.22 8.99 -11.80
C ILE A 88 3.01 7.65 -11.09
N ILE A 89 3.97 7.29 -10.26
CA ILE A 89 3.82 6.25 -9.23
C ILE A 89 3.82 6.94 -7.87
N VAL A 90 2.82 6.70 -7.07
CA VAL A 90 2.87 7.00 -5.64
C VAL A 90 3.38 5.76 -4.92
N GLN A 91 4.60 5.83 -4.44
CA GLN A 91 5.15 4.76 -3.63
C GLN A 91 4.73 5.00 -2.18
N THR A 92 3.90 4.11 -1.64
CA THR A 92 3.44 4.25 -0.25
C THR A 92 4.59 4.09 0.73
N HIS A 93 5.45 3.11 0.49
CA HIS A 93 6.72 2.84 1.18
C HIS A 93 7.56 1.86 0.35
N LEU A 94 8.79 1.55 0.80
CA LEU A 94 9.77 0.79 -0.01
C LEU A 94 9.96 -0.67 0.44
N HIS A 95 8.97 -1.29 1.07
CA HIS A 95 9.01 -2.73 1.27
C HIS A 95 8.92 -3.48 -0.06
N TYR A 96 9.52 -4.67 -0.11
CA TYR A 96 9.68 -5.49 -1.32
C TYR A 96 8.36 -5.81 -2.05
N ASP A 97 7.25 -5.86 -1.32
CA ASP A 97 5.92 -6.17 -1.84
C ASP A 97 5.14 -4.94 -2.35
N HIS A 98 5.74 -3.75 -2.25
CA HIS A 98 5.19 -2.49 -2.73
C HIS A 98 6.00 -1.89 -3.88
N CYS A 99 7.33 -2.02 -3.89
CA CYS A 99 8.23 -1.40 -4.87
C CYS A 99 8.91 -2.38 -5.84
N GLY A 100 8.55 -3.66 -5.78
CA GLY A 100 9.28 -4.73 -6.47
C GLY A 100 9.40 -4.57 -7.98
N ASN A 101 8.44 -3.92 -8.62
CA ASN A 101 8.37 -3.77 -10.07
C ASN A 101 8.65 -2.35 -10.55
N ASN A 102 9.19 -1.43 -9.73
CA ASN A 102 9.47 -0.04 -10.12
C ASN A 102 10.27 0.07 -11.43
N LYS A 103 11.21 -0.83 -11.67
CA LYS A 103 12.06 -0.87 -12.87
C LYS A 103 11.30 -1.07 -14.19
N LEU A 104 10.05 -1.54 -14.13
CA LEU A 104 9.20 -1.76 -15.32
C LEU A 104 8.56 -0.46 -15.82
N PHE A 105 8.68 0.65 -15.08
CA PHE A 105 8.03 1.93 -15.37
C PHE A 105 9.07 3.02 -15.70
N PRO A 106 9.65 2.99 -16.91
CA PRO A 106 10.81 3.83 -17.26
C PRO A 106 10.47 5.33 -17.33
N ASN A 107 9.21 5.67 -17.55
CA ASN A 107 8.76 7.06 -17.72
C ASN A 107 8.20 7.65 -16.42
N ALA A 108 7.95 6.81 -15.43
CA ALA A 108 7.28 7.22 -14.21
C ALA A 108 8.17 8.04 -13.28
N LYS A 109 7.62 9.12 -12.76
CA LYS A 109 8.13 9.80 -11.58
C LYS A 109 7.57 9.11 -10.33
N VAL A 110 8.44 8.70 -9.41
CA VAL A 110 8.07 7.98 -8.19
C VAL A 110 8.02 8.94 -7.02
N ILE A 111 6.83 9.25 -6.53
CA ILE A 111 6.61 10.19 -5.41
C ILE A 111 6.75 9.41 -4.09
N ILE A 112 7.67 9.87 -3.23
CA ILE A 112 8.03 9.20 -1.97
C ILE A 112 8.39 10.23 -0.89
N GLN A 113 8.14 9.92 0.39
CA GLN A 113 8.57 10.74 1.51
C GLN A 113 10.07 10.61 1.77
N SER A 114 10.74 11.72 2.11
CA SER A 114 12.17 11.74 2.44
C SER A 114 12.53 10.76 3.56
N ARG A 115 11.71 10.69 4.62
CA ARG A 115 11.92 9.77 5.75
C ARG A 115 11.88 8.29 5.34
N GLU A 116 11.18 7.95 4.24
CA GLU A 116 11.16 6.58 3.74
C GLU A 116 12.47 6.24 3.03
N ILE A 117 12.99 7.12 2.19
CA ILE A 117 14.29 6.95 1.54
C ILE A 117 15.39 6.80 2.58
N ASP A 118 15.48 7.74 3.54
CA ASP A 118 16.49 7.74 4.59
C ASP A 118 16.51 6.42 5.37
N PHE A 119 15.33 5.88 5.68
CA PHE A 119 15.22 4.61 6.40
C PHE A 119 15.52 3.39 5.50
N ALA A 120 15.06 3.40 4.25
CA ALA A 120 15.22 2.28 3.32
C ALA A 120 16.70 2.08 2.88
N GLU A 121 17.50 3.15 2.83
CA GLU A 121 18.93 3.07 2.52
C GLU A 121 19.74 2.43 3.67
N ASN A 122 19.34 2.64 4.92
CA ASN A 122 19.98 2.08 6.12
C ASN A 122 18.93 1.56 7.11
N PRO A 123 18.18 0.51 6.76
CA PRO A 123 17.11 0.02 7.61
C PRO A 123 17.66 -0.60 8.89
N HIS A 124 16.93 -0.44 9.98
CA HIS A 124 17.24 -1.14 11.23
C HIS A 124 17.31 -2.65 10.97
N PRO A 125 18.25 -3.41 11.57
CA PRO A 125 18.43 -4.84 11.32
C PRO A 125 17.15 -5.68 11.40
N VAL A 126 16.20 -5.33 12.27
CA VAL A 126 14.88 -5.99 12.41
C VAL A 126 14.06 -5.89 11.13
N PHE A 127 14.20 -4.81 10.35
CA PHE A 127 13.43 -4.53 9.12
C PHE A 127 14.25 -4.73 7.84
N GLN A 128 15.52 -5.07 7.95
CA GLN A 128 16.42 -5.21 6.80
C GLN A 128 15.89 -6.19 5.74
N GLY A 129 15.23 -7.26 6.16
CA GLY A 129 14.62 -8.22 5.22
C GLY A 129 13.43 -7.68 4.42
N SER A 130 12.84 -6.56 4.84
CA SER A 130 11.72 -5.93 4.14
C SER A 130 12.17 -5.01 3.00
N TYR A 131 13.43 -4.60 2.97
CA TYR A 131 13.97 -3.67 1.99
C TYR A 131 14.96 -4.35 1.06
N ASN A 132 14.86 -4.07 -0.23
CA ASN A 132 15.84 -4.51 -1.22
C ASN A 132 16.16 -3.35 -2.16
N LEU A 133 17.34 -2.76 -1.99
CA LEU A 133 17.81 -1.60 -2.74
C LEU A 133 17.72 -1.80 -4.27
N ALA A 134 17.96 -3.02 -4.77
CA ALA A 134 17.88 -3.33 -6.19
C ALA A 134 16.49 -3.12 -6.81
N TYR A 135 15.44 -3.03 -6.01
CA TYR A 135 14.08 -2.79 -6.50
C TYR A 135 13.80 -1.31 -6.75
N PHE A 136 14.49 -0.40 -6.07
CA PHE A 136 14.18 1.03 -6.13
C PHE A 136 15.37 1.95 -6.39
N GLU A 137 16.63 1.49 -6.32
CA GLU A 137 17.83 2.34 -6.51
C GLU A 137 17.88 3.12 -7.83
N LYS A 138 17.19 2.65 -8.87
CA LYS A 138 17.12 3.28 -10.20
C LYS A 138 15.82 4.02 -10.46
N SER A 139 14.95 4.14 -9.46
CA SER A 139 13.69 4.85 -9.61
C SER A 139 13.92 6.36 -9.76
N ASN A 140 13.13 7.00 -10.62
CA ASN A 140 13.14 8.44 -10.80
C ASN A 140 12.34 9.12 -9.68
N PHE A 141 12.95 9.27 -8.49
CA PHE A 141 12.26 9.78 -7.32
C PHE A 141 11.97 11.28 -7.37
N GLU A 142 10.72 11.63 -7.07
CA GLU A 142 10.34 12.93 -6.54
C GLU A 142 10.19 12.82 -5.02
N ILE A 143 11.23 13.23 -4.31
CA ILE A 143 11.27 13.17 -2.84
C ILE A 143 10.50 14.36 -2.29
N ILE A 144 9.55 14.08 -1.39
CA ILE A 144 8.71 15.09 -0.74
C ILE A 144 8.84 14.99 0.79
N ASP A 145 8.42 16.03 1.47
CA ASP A 145 8.31 16.06 2.93
C ASP A 145 6.92 16.62 3.32
N GLY A 146 6.09 15.77 3.91
CA GLY A 146 4.74 16.13 4.31
C GLY A 146 3.65 15.87 3.28
N GLU A 147 2.54 16.59 3.41
CA GLU A 147 1.37 16.46 2.54
C GLU A 147 1.59 17.16 1.20
N LYS A 148 1.11 16.54 0.12
CA LYS A 148 1.18 17.12 -1.22
C LYS A 148 -0.03 16.72 -2.06
N GLU A 149 -0.63 17.68 -2.75
CA GLU A 149 -1.54 17.40 -3.86
C GLU A 149 -0.70 17.09 -5.10
N ILE A 150 -0.87 15.88 -5.65
CA ILE A 150 -0.07 15.36 -6.77
C ILE A 150 -0.83 15.47 -8.10
N PHE A 151 -2.14 15.52 -8.01
CA PHE A 151 -3.07 15.73 -9.10
C PHE A 151 -4.35 16.35 -8.50
N PRO A 152 -5.15 17.16 -9.23
CA PRO A 152 -6.38 17.74 -8.67
C PRO A 152 -7.25 16.68 -8.00
N GLY A 153 -7.54 16.83 -6.70
CA GLY A 153 -8.31 15.86 -5.92
C GLY A 153 -7.60 14.54 -5.56
N ILE A 154 -6.29 14.41 -5.88
CA ILE A 154 -5.46 13.28 -5.44
C ILE A 154 -4.29 13.83 -4.61
N ARG A 155 -4.21 13.39 -3.36
CA ARG A 155 -3.27 13.92 -2.37
C ARG A 155 -2.56 12.79 -1.64
N VAL A 156 -1.29 12.98 -1.34
CA VAL A 156 -0.52 12.11 -0.43
C VAL A 156 -0.43 12.75 0.94
N ILE A 157 -0.52 11.93 1.97
CA ILE A 157 -0.37 12.36 3.37
C ILE A 157 0.53 11.38 4.13
N PRO A 158 1.47 11.86 4.97
CA PRO A 158 2.25 10.99 5.84
C PRO A 158 1.35 10.29 6.87
N VAL A 159 1.58 8.99 7.04
CA VAL A 159 0.90 8.12 8.01
C VAL A 159 1.92 7.18 8.68
N PRO A 160 2.92 7.75 9.39
CA PRO A 160 4.04 6.99 9.93
C PRO A 160 3.60 5.91 10.91
N GLY A 161 4.50 4.96 11.15
CA GLY A 161 4.31 3.88 12.13
C GLY A 161 4.67 2.51 11.59
N HIS A 162 4.16 2.10 10.42
CA HIS A 162 4.59 0.89 9.72
C HIS A 162 6.06 0.99 9.29
N SER A 163 6.37 2.05 8.58
CA SER A 163 7.71 2.59 8.37
C SER A 163 7.74 4.08 8.78
N PRO A 164 8.92 4.70 8.92
CA PRO A 164 9.00 6.11 9.30
C PRO A 164 8.44 7.09 8.25
N GLY A 165 8.47 6.71 6.99
CA GLY A 165 8.06 7.55 5.86
C GLY A 165 6.86 7.03 5.08
N VAL A 166 6.12 6.06 5.61
CA VAL A 166 4.93 5.56 4.90
C VAL A 166 3.89 6.67 4.72
N GLN A 167 3.27 6.70 3.52
CA GLN A 167 2.25 7.65 3.14
C GLN A 167 1.00 6.97 2.62
N ALA A 168 -0.14 7.60 2.82
CA ALA A 168 -1.44 7.22 2.26
C ALA A 168 -1.80 8.10 1.07
N VAL A 169 -2.68 7.59 0.20
CA VAL A 169 -3.21 8.33 -0.94
C VAL A 169 -4.68 8.62 -0.72
N LEU A 170 -5.04 9.89 -0.67
CA LEU A 170 -6.42 10.37 -0.65
C LEU A 170 -6.88 10.63 -2.07
N VAL A 171 -8.05 10.11 -2.43
CA VAL A 171 -8.66 10.27 -3.76
C VAL A 171 -10.08 10.80 -3.59
N ASP A 172 -10.36 11.98 -4.14
CA ASP A 172 -11.69 12.54 -4.15
C ASP A 172 -12.51 11.85 -5.26
N LEU A 173 -13.35 10.89 -4.87
CA LEU A 173 -14.33 10.23 -5.72
C LEU A 173 -15.56 11.13 -5.89
N GLU A 174 -16.58 10.69 -6.65
CA GLU A 174 -17.76 11.51 -6.97
C GLU A 174 -18.47 12.08 -5.72
N ASN A 175 -18.71 11.24 -4.70
CA ASN A 175 -19.51 11.61 -3.54
C ASN A 175 -18.79 11.33 -2.20
N LYS A 176 -17.54 10.93 -2.23
CA LYS A 176 -16.79 10.55 -1.02
C LYS A 176 -15.29 10.65 -1.27
N ARG A 177 -14.54 10.78 -0.20
CA ARG A 177 -13.08 10.66 -0.24
C ARG A 177 -12.65 9.27 0.16
N ALA A 178 -11.89 8.61 -0.71
CA ALA A 178 -11.24 7.35 -0.40
C ALA A 178 -9.80 7.57 0.10
N ALA A 179 -9.33 6.68 1.00
CA ALA A 179 -7.94 6.61 1.42
C ALA A 179 -7.38 5.21 1.16
N LEU A 180 -6.40 5.10 0.28
CA LEU A 180 -5.50 3.95 0.19
C LEU A 180 -4.49 4.08 1.33
N THR A 181 -4.48 3.13 2.28
CA THR A 181 -3.83 3.34 3.59
C THR A 181 -2.32 3.37 3.55
N GLY A 182 -1.70 2.76 2.54
CA GLY A 182 -0.25 2.75 2.36
C GLY A 182 0.53 1.82 3.28
N PHE A 183 -0.07 1.20 4.28
CA PHE A 183 0.60 0.33 5.23
C PHE A 183 -0.09 -1.03 5.38
N CYS A 184 0.62 -1.96 6.04
CA CYS A 184 0.22 -3.34 6.24
C CYS A 184 -1.07 -3.44 7.08
N SER A 185 -2.24 -3.36 6.42
CA SER A 185 -3.55 -3.39 7.08
C SER A 185 -4.60 -4.19 6.31
N ILE A 186 -5.55 -4.74 7.05
CA ILE A 186 -6.76 -5.41 6.57
C ILE A 186 -7.99 -4.64 7.06
N LEU A 187 -9.18 -4.97 6.56
CA LEU A 187 -10.43 -4.26 6.91
C LEU A 187 -10.68 -4.27 8.43
N GLU A 188 -10.40 -5.37 9.11
CA GLU A 188 -10.61 -5.50 10.56
C GLU A 188 -9.81 -4.48 11.38
N ASN A 189 -8.67 -3.98 10.86
CA ASN A 189 -7.92 -2.93 11.55
C ASN A 189 -8.75 -1.64 11.69
N PHE A 190 -9.58 -1.31 10.69
CA PHE A 190 -10.40 -0.10 10.69
C PHE A 190 -11.85 -0.34 11.13
N GLU A 191 -12.31 -1.58 11.04
CA GLU A 191 -13.64 -2.03 11.46
C GLU A 191 -13.51 -3.17 12.50
N PRO A 192 -13.03 -2.87 13.71
CA PRO A 192 -12.85 -3.87 14.74
C PRO A 192 -14.16 -4.56 15.11
N PRO A 193 -14.13 -5.85 15.50
CA PRO A 193 -15.26 -6.50 16.13
C PRO A 193 -15.81 -5.68 17.30
N GLU A 194 -17.13 -5.73 17.53
CA GLU A 194 -17.81 -4.86 18.49
C GLU A 194 -17.17 -4.86 19.88
N LYS A 195 -16.73 -6.02 20.38
CA LYS A 195 -16.09 -6.14 21.69
C LYS A 195 -14.80 -5.32 21.80
N ILE A 196 -14.03 -5.24 20.71
CA ILE A 196 -12.78 -4.50 20.64
C ILE A 196 -13.05 -3.02 20.39
N ARG A 197 -13.97 -2.70 19.49
CA ARG A 197 -14.34 -1.33 19.10
C ARG A 197 -14.81 -0.47 20.29
N ARG A 198 -15.33 -1.09 21.35
CA ARG A 198 -15.70 -0.39 22.60
C ARG A 198 -14.48 0.18 23.34
N VAL A 199 -13.30 -0.38 23.10
CA VAL A 199 -12.05 0.06 23.75
C VAL A 199 -11.13 0.75 22.73
N TRP A 200 -11.00 0.16 21.55
CA TRP A 200 -10.15 0.63 20.47
C TRP A 200 -10.96 0.87 19.20
N PRO A 201 -11.10 2.12 18.74
CA PRO A 201 -11.81 2.45 17.50
C PRO A 201 -11.13 1.91 16.24
N VAL A 202 -9.83 1.53 16.35
CA VAL A 202 -9.03 0.82 15.35
C VAL A 202 -8.17 -0.21 16.05
N ILE A 203 -7.84 -1.32 15.38
CA ILE A 203 -6.81 -2.26 15.85
C ILE A 203 -5.49 -1.85 15.20
N PRO A 204 -4.44 -1.51 15.96
CA PRO A 204 -3.13 -1.20 15.40
C PRO A 204 -2.63 -2.34 14.50
N ILE A 205 -1.82 -2.00 13.51
CA ILE A 205 -1.14 -2.99 12.68
C ILE A 205 -0.08 -3.76 13.48
N GLY A 206 0.11 -5.04 13.16
CA GLY A 206 1.07 -5.89 13.89
C GLY A 206 2.53 -5.63 13.48
N ILE A 207 2.79 -5.36 12.18
CA ILE A 207 4.12 -5.02 11.70
C ILE A 207 4.29 -3.50 11.70
N SER A 208 5.05 -2.98 12.65
CA SER A 208 5.29 -1.54 12.76
C SER A 208 6.64 -1.23 13.39
N VAL A 209 7.28 -0.18 12.92
CA VAL A 209 8.45 0.43 13.56
C VAL A 209 8.02 1.14 14.85
N ASN A 210 6.84 1.76 14.83
CA ASN A 210 6.25 2.43 15.99
C ASN A 210 4.72 2.23 15.99
N SER A 211 4.24 1.36 16.88
CA SER A 211 2.81 1.03 16.95
C SER A 211 1.93 2.16 17.50
N LEU A 212 2.47 3.10 18.26
CA LEU A 212 1.73 4.27 18.73
C LEU A 212 1.49 5.25 17.57
N GLU A 213 2.53 5.58 16.79
CA GLU A 213 2.39 6.39 15.59
C GLU A 213 1.46 5.73 14.57
N ALA A 214 1.53 4.39 14.40
CA ALA A 214 0.63 3.66 13.51
C ALA A 214 -0.83 3.82 13.95
N TYR A 215 -1.11 3.72 15.25
CA TYR A 215 -2.45 3.93 15.81
C TYR A 215 -2.97 5.34 15.51
N ASP A 216 -2.17 6.36 15.79
CA ASP A 216 -2.54 7.76 15.54
C ASP A 216 -2.75 8.04 14.04
N SER A 217 -1.92 7.45 13.17
CA SER A 217 -2.06 7.51 11.72
C SER A 217 -3.37 6.88 11.23
N MET A 218 -3.77 5.76 11.82
CA MET A 218 -5.05 5.10 11.49
C MET A 218 -6.25 5.97 11.90
N LEU A 219 -6.20 6.62 13.06
CA LEU A 219 -7.22 7.58 13.50
C LEU A 219 -7.27 8.80 12.58
N LYS A 220 -6.10 9.32 12.17
CA LYS A 220 -6.01 10.42 11.19
C LYS A 220 -6.73 10.04 9.90
N LEU A 221 -6.49 8.85 9.35
CA LEU A 221 -7.15 8.38 8.11
C LEU A 221 -8.68 8.32 8.28
N LYS A 222 -9.18 7.77 9.38
CA LYS A 222 -10.64 7.74 9.66
C LYS A 222 -11.26 9.12 9.79
N ALA A 223 -10.50 10.13 10.15
CA ALA A 223 -10.99 11.50 10.31
C ALA A 223 -11.04 12.26 8.97
N VAL A 224 -10.23 11.87 7.97
CA VAL A 224 -10.07 12.63 6.71
C VAL A 224 -10.65 11.94 5.49
N ALA A 225 -11.12 10.69 5.61
CA ALA A 225 -11.69 9.92 4.50
C ALA A 225 -12.98 9.21 4.89
N ASP A 226 -13.91 9.13 3.93
CA ASP A 226 -15.21 8.47 4.07
C ASP A 226 -15.10 6.96 3.79
N LEU A 227 -14.15 6.57 2.97
CA LEU A 227 -13.88 5.18 2.58
C LEU A 227 -12.41 4.85 2.83
N ILE A 228 -12.15 3.92 3.74
CA ILE A 228 -10.79 3.40 3.97
C ILE A 228 -10.59 2.14 3.13
N ILE A 229 -9.52 2.12 2.35
CA ILE A 229 -9.09 0.99 1.52
C ILE A 229 -7.77 0.46 2.08
N PRO A 230 -7.81 -0.57 2.94
CA PRO A 230 -6.60 -1.18 3.48
C PRO A 230 -5.82 -1.92 2.40
N MET A 231 -4.50 -1.74 2.37
CA MET A 231 -3.65 -2.25 1.28
C MET A 231 -3.66 -3.77 1.14
N HIS A 232 -3.86 -4.50 2.23
CA HIS A 232 -3.85 -5.98 2.22
C HIS A 232 -5.24 -6.59 2.48
N SER A 233 -6.32 -5.89 2.09
CA SER A 233 -7.69 -6.36 2.25
C SER A 233 -8.19 -7.05 0.98
N MET A 234 -8.44 -8.35 1.04
CA MET A 234 -8.99 -9.12 -0.09
C MET A 234 -10.33 -8.54 -0.56
N GLU A 235 -11.16 -8.04 0.37
CA GLU A 235 -12.48 -7.46 0.08
C GLU A 235 -12.43 -6.29 -0.90
N PHE A 236 -11.32 -5.55 -0.94
CA PHE A 236 -11.11 -4.46 -1.89
C PHE A 236 -10.32 -4.91 -3.13
N ALA A 237 -9.34 -5.78 -2.94
CA ALA A 237 -8.48 -6.25 -4.03
C ALA A 237 -9.21 -7.10 -5.07
N GLU A 238 -10.31 -7.76 -4.69
CA GLU A 238 -11.16 -8.58 -5.58
C GLU A 238 -12.26 -7.80 -6.29
N ARG A 239 -12.38 -6.48 -6.05
CA ARG A 239 -13.36 -5.64 -6.77
C ARG A 239 -12.88 -5.35 -8.19
N ASP A 240 -13.82 -5.15 -9.11
CA ASP A 240 -13.46 -4.70 -10.46
C ASP A 240 -13.02 -3.23 -10.45
N MET A 241 -13.72 -2.39 -9.69
CA MET A 241 -13.45 -0.95 -9.52
C MET A 241 -14.05 -0.39 -8.23
N ILE A 242 -13.58 0.78 -7.84
CA ILE A 242 -14.06 1.56 -6.69
C ILE A 242 -14.31 2.99 -7.15
N PHE A 243 -15.50 3.52 -6.91
CA PHE A 243 -15.98 4.86 -7.26
C PHE A 243 -16.86 5.47 -6.18
#